data_67252541aa3cfe3e76f1f9b1077e07f5
#
_entry.id   67252541aa3cfe3e76f1f9b1077e07f5
#
_cell.length_a   1.000
_cell.length_b   1.000
_cell.length_c   1.000
_cell.angle_alpha   90.00
_cell.angle_beta   90.00
_cell.angle_gamma   90.00
#
_symmetry.space_group_name_H-M   'P 1'
#
loop_
_entity.id
_entity.type
_entity.pdbx_description
1 polymer ?
#
loop_
_entity_poly.entity_id
_entity_poly.type
_entity_poly.pdbx_seq_one_letter_code
_entity_poly.pdbx_strand_id
1 'polypeptide(L)'
;MTAGRLPGSGAPLMGRLLPVVAIVVAVTVVGAVLASAGPTLGYDARAYLEAARRLLDGRVIYDTSIDQAGAAGLYLYSPPFTLLAVPFALLPAPLDVVAWTAALIVAFSAAVALLPVRREIRWLIVLLAGLSWPFSYAVKLGQVGPILFLCLALGWRWMDQPLRLGAAMAIGTIVKVQPGILFVWAILTRRWAAVGAGLAVLAGAVAIATLVCGVDTWGAWLTILRSISASITTPHNFTPGAVAYQAGLGEGPAGALQVVNTVAVLAIVLWAAVRTSPTVGYLTAATASQLLSPVLWDHYAMLLLLPTAWLLERGRWWAAAIPLSTSIVLIWLPPVVYPVAFWVALLAPIAIGARPGRRLRAQRPEPDPVLSSET
;
A
#
# COMPACT_ATOMS: atom_id res chain seq x y z
N MET A 1 12.52 -34.48 -43.11
CA MET A 1 11.16 -34.04 -42.76
C MET A 1 11.29 -32.93 -41.72
N THR A 2 11.25 -31.70 -42.20
CA THR A 2 11.32 -30.50 -41.35
C THR A 2 9.92 -30.17 -40.86
N ALA A 3 9.70 -30.31 -39.55
CA ALA A 3 8.45 -29.90 -38.90
C ALA A 3 8.32 -28.40 -38.95
N GLY A 4 7.41 -27.90 -39.79
CA GLY A 4 7.08 -26.49 -39.88
C GLY A 4 6.49 -25.98 -38.56
N ARG A 5 7.14 -24.99 -37.95
CA ARG A 5 6.57 -24.20 -36.86
C ARG A 5 5.43 -23.37 -37.44
N LEU A 6 4.21 -23.64 -36.99
CA LEU A 6 3.07 -22.78 -37.26
C LEU A 6 3.36 -21.39 -36.65
N PRO A 7 3.14 -20.30 -37.38
CA PRO A 7 3.33 -18.95 -36.82
C PRO A 7 2.23 -18.67 -35.79
N GLY A 8 2.63 -18.49 -34.55
CA GLY A 8 1.76 -18.06 -33.46
C GLY A 8 1.24 -16.64 -33.70
N SER A 9 0.16 -16.48 -34.46
CA SER A 9 -0.41 -15.20 -34.93
C SER A 9 -1.21 -14.44 -33.90
N GLY A 10 -1.30 -14.87 -32.63
CA GLY A 10 -2.09 -14.20 -31.59
C GLY A 10 -1.33 -13.26 -30.65
N ALA A 11 -0.02 -13.44 -30.48
CA ALA A 11 0.76 -12.68 -29.51
C ALA A 11 0.90 -11.16 -29.82
N PRO A 12 1.07 -10.69 -31.06
CA PRO A 12 1.23 -9.26 -31.33
C PRO A 12 -0.07 -8.46 -31.19
N LEU A 13 -1.24 -9.03 -31.43
CA LEU A 13 -2.54 -8.34 -31.34
C LEU A 13 -2.95 -8.12 -29.88
N MET A 14 -2.81 -9.14 -29.04
CA MET A 14 -3.16 -9.07 -27.61
C MET A 14 -2.29 -8.05 -26.87
N GLY A 15 -0.99 -7.95 -27.20
CA GLY A 15 -0.09 -6.94 -26.64
C GLY A 15 -0.44 -5.50 -27.02
N ARG A 16 -1.12 -5.29 -28.15
CA ARG A 16 -1.61 -3.94 -28.60
C ARG A 16 -2.97 -3.60 -28.02
N LEU A 17 -3.85 -4.57 -27.85
CA LEU A 17 -5.21 -4.35 -27.35
C LEU A 17 -5.26 -4.14 -25.83
N LEU A 18 -4.42 -4.86 -25.07
CA LEU A 18 -4.43 -4.78 -23.60
C LEU A 18 -4.28 -3.35 -23.05
N PRO A 19 -3.34 -2.49 -23.53
CA PRO A 19 -3.25 -1.11 -23.09
C PRO A 19 -4.55 -0.32 -23.33
N VAL A 20 -5.13 -0.47 -24.51
CA VAL A 20 -6.36 0.24 -24.89
C VAL A 20 -7.53 -0.18 -24.01
N VAL A 21 -7.73 -1.50 -23.84
CA VAL A 21 -8.77 -2.05 -22.97
C VAL A 21 -8.58 -1.58 -21.53
N ALA A 22 -7.34 -1.65 -21.01
CA ALA A 22 -7.03 -1.23 -19.65
C ALA A 22 -7.35 0.26 -19.41
N ILE A 23 -6.95 1.13 -20.34
CA ILE A 23 -7.24 2.56 -20.27
C ILE A 23 -8.75 2.82 -20.36
N VAL A 24 -9.42 2.24 -21.36
CA VAL A 24 -10.87 2.44 -21.55
C VAL A 24 -11.65 2.00 -20.32
N VAL A 25 -11.37 0.82 -19.77
CA VAL A 25 -12.02 0.31 -18.56
C VAL A 25 -11.74 1.23 -17.37
N ALA A 26 -10.46 1.57 -17.12
CA ALA A 26 -10.11 2.42 -15.99
C ALA A 26 -10.76 3.81 -16.09
N VAL A 27 -10.71 4.45 -17.26
CA VAL A 27 -11.32 5.77 -17.47
C VAL A 27 -12.85 5.72 -17.35
N THR A 28 -13.48 4.68 -17.91
CA THR A 28 -14.94 4.54 -17.83
C THR A 28 -15.41 4.29 -16.40
N VAL A 29 -14.80 3.34 -15.69
CA VAL A 29 -15.24 2.98 -14.33
C VAL A 29 -14.92 4.10 -13.34
N VAL A 30 -13.67 4.58 -13.32
CA VAL A 30 -13.29 5.69 -12.43
C VAL A 30 -14.07 6.95 -12.78
N GLY A 31 -14.22 7.28 -14.06
CA GLY A 31 -15.00 8.42 -14.51
C GLY A 31 -16.47 8.34 -14.08
N ALA A 32 -17.10 7.16 -14.21
CA ALA A 32 -18.47 6.95 -13.73
C ALA A 32 -18.60 7.11 -12.21
N VAL A 33 -17.65 6.57 -11.45
CA VAL A 33 -17.61 6.71 -9.99
C VAL A 33 -17.43 8.17 -9.58
N LEU A 34 -16.54 8.92 -10.23
CA LEU A 34 -16.32 10.34 -9.96
C LEU A 34 -17.54 11.19 -10.35
N ALA A 35 -18.14 10.91 -11.51
CA ALA A 35 -19.34 11.63 -11.98
C ALA A 35 -20.55 11.41 -11.05
N SER A 36 -20.67 10.20 -10.47
CA SER A 36 -21.74 9.86 -9.54
C SER A 36 -21.47 10.30 -8.09
N ALA A 37 -20.26 10.80 -7.79
CA ALA A 37 -19.84 11.09 -6.42
C ALA A 37 -20.61 12.25 -5.77
N GLY A 38 -21.02 13.27 -6.55
CA GLY A 38 -21.71 14.45 -6.03
C GLY A 38 -20.98 15.08 -4.83
N PRO A 39 -21.69 15.39 -3.72
CA PRO A 39 -21.10 16.02 -2.54
C PRO A 39 -20.07 15.14 -1.81
N THR A 40 -20.03 13.83 -2.10
CA THR A 40 -19.09 12.88 -1.46
C THR A 40 -17.73 12.81 -2.15
N LEU A 41 -17.55 13.54 -3.28
CA LEU A 41 -16.24 13.67 -3.92
C LEU A 41 -15.24 14.35 -2.98
N GLY A 42 -14.09 13.73 -2.79
CA GLY A 42 -13.04 14.25 -1.93
C GLY A 42 -13.40 14.28 -0.44
N TYR A 43 -14.27 13.38 0.03
CA TYR A 43 -14.70 13.32 1.43
C TYR A 43 -13.52 13.38 2.41
N ASP A 44 -12.50 12.52 2.21
CA ASP A 44 -11.31 12.52 3.05
C ASP A 44 -10.31 13.63 2.69
N ALA A 45 -10.21 13.97 1.39
CA ALA A 45 -9.36 15.08 0.94
C ALA A 45 -9.75 16.39 1.63
N ARG A 46 -11.05 16.63 1.84
CA ARG A 46 -11.52 17.83 2.53
C ARG A 46 -11.00 17.95 3.96
N ALA A 47 -10.86 16.82 4.67
CA ALA A 47 -10.24 16.84 6.00
C ALA A 47 -8.76 17.24 5.94
N TYR A 48 -8.02 16.77 4.92
CA TYR A 48 -6.62 17.14 4.72
C TYR A 48 -6.46 18.63 4.37
N LEU A 49 -7.30 19.09 3.43
CA LEU A 49 -7.29 20.48 2.99
C LEU A 49 -7.71 21.44 4.10
N GLU A 50 -8.72 21.07 4.91
CA GLU A 50 -9.14 21.87 6.07
C GLU A 50 -8.05 21.91 7.13
N ALA A 51 -7.38 20.80 7.44
CA ALA A 51 -6.25 20.78 8.35
C ALA A 51 -5.12 21.73 7.88
N ALA A 52 -4.83 21.73 6.57
CA ALA A 52 -3.84 22.63 5.99
C ALA A 52 -4.30 24.10 6.02
N ARG A 53 -5.58 24.40 5.79
CA ARG A 53 -6.14 25.77 5.95
C ARG A 53 -6.08 26.25 7.38
N ARG A 54 -6.43 25.38 8.36
CA ARG A 54 -6.27 25.72 9.78
C ARG A 54 -4.84 26.10 10.11
N LEU A 55 -3.86 25.36 9.57
CA LEU A 55 -2.44 25.71 9.73
C LEU A 55 -2.12 27.08 9.13
N LEU A 56 -2.57 27.37 7.91
CA LEU A 56 -2.34 28.66 7.23
C LEU A 56 -2.99 29.83 7.98
N ASP A 57 -4.14 29.60 8.61
CA ASP A 57 -4.85 30.59 9.44
C ASP A 57 -4.30 30.71 10.86
N GLY A 58 -3.24 29.98 11.23
CA GLY A 58 -2.71 29.96 12.59
C GLY A 58 -3.65 29.29 13.60
N ARG A 59 -4.60 28.48 13.16
CA ARG A 59 -5.56 27.72 13.99
C ARG A 59 -5.03 26.33 14.34
N VAL A 60 -5.61 25.73 15.38
CA VAL A 60 -5.30 24.34 15.76
C VAL A 60 -5.65 23.38 14.63
N ILE A 61 -4.68 22.54 14.23
CA ILE A 61 -4.81 21.60 13.10
C ILE A 61 -5.83 20.50 13.42
N TYR A 62 -5.75 19.93 14.62
CA TYR A 62 -6.55 18.78 15.04
C TYR A 62 -7.77 19.22 15.84
N ASP A 63 -8.93 18.72 15.43
CA ASP A 63 -10.17 18.88 16.20
C ASP A 63 -10.35 17.65 17.09
N THR A 64 -9.97 17.79 18.35
CA THR A 64 -10.05 16.70 19.33
C THR A 64 -11.46 16.45 19.87
N SER A 65 -12.45 17.25 19.47
CA SER A 65 -13.86 17.02 19.79
C SER A 65 -14.49 15.92 18.91
N ILE A 66 -13.84 15.56 17.79
CA ILE A 66 -14.27 14.50 16.91
C ILE A 66 -13.60 13.19 17.36
N ASP A 67 -14.37 12.31 17.98
CA ASP A 67 -13.90 11.07 18.61
C ASP A 67 -14.32 9.79 17.85
N GLN A 68 -15.16 9.92 16.79
CA GLN A 68 -15.64 8.77 16.01
C GLN A 68 -14.79 8.53 14.78
N ALA A 69 -14.24 7.31 14.65
CA ALA A 69 -13.57 6.88 13.45
C ALA A 69 -14.51 6.95 12.23
N GLY A 70 -14.05 7.60 11.15
CA GLY A 70 -14.84 7.81 9.94
C GLY A 70 -15.79 9.01 9.98
N ALA A 71 -15.83 9.79 11.06
CA ALA A 71 -16.59 11.04 11.12
C ALA A 71 -16.10 12.05 10.08
N ALA A 72 -17.04 12.87 9.59
CA ALA A 72 -16.72 13.93 8.63
C ALA A 72 -15.76 14.93 9.26
N GLY A 73 -14.69 15.28 8.52
CA GLY A 73 -13.68 16.24 8.96
C GLY A 73 -12.63 15.71 9.94
N LEU A 74 -12.71 14.42 10.34
CA LEU A 74 -11.70 13.81 11.19
C LEU A 74 -10.35 13.71 10.45
N TYR A 75 -9.35 14.42 10.96
CA TYR A 75 -7.99 14.42 10.43
C TYR A 75 -7.07 13.56 11.29
N LEU A 76 -6.59 12.43 10.73
CA LEU A 76 -5.83 11.38 11.44
C LEU A 76 -4.33 11.37 11.11
N TYR A 77 -3.90 12.18 10.16
CA TYR A 77 -2.55 12.13 9.61
C TYR A 77 -1.57 12.91 10.48
N SER A 78 -0.29 12.55 10.38
CA SER A 78 0.76 13.19 11.16
C SER A 78 0.96 14.67 10.77
N PRO A 79 1.51 15.53 11.67
CA PRO A 79 1.77 16.93 11.35
C PRO A 79 2.58 17.16 10.05
N PRO A 80 3.63 16.37 9.71
CA PRO A 80 4.32 16.50 8.43
C PRO A 80 3.44 16.30 7.21
N PHE A 81 2.41 15.47 7.29
CA PHE A 81 1.48 15.26 6.18
C PHE A 81 0.63 16.51 5.90
N THR A 82 0.30 17.29 6.93
CA THR A 82 -0.43 18.57 6.75
C THR A 82 0.33 19.49 5.80
N LEU A 83 1.66 19.55 5.91
CA LEU A 83 2.51 20.39 5.04
C LEU A 83 2.43 19.94 3.56
N LEU A 84 2.26 18.65 3.29
CA LEU A 84 2.06 18.13 1.94
C LEU A 84 0.71 18.54 1.32
N ALA A 85 -0.30 18.81 2.16
CA ALA A 85 -1.61 19.26 1.71
C ALA A 85 -1.69 20.78 1.46
N VAL A 86 -0.76 21.57 2.04
CA VAL A 86 -0.76 23.05 1.93
C VAL A 86 -0.82 23.55 0.48
N PRO A 87 -0.03 23.06 -0.49
CA PRO A 87 -0.09 23.57 -1.87
C PRO A 87 -1.47 23.45 -2.51
N PHE A 88 -2.22 22.43 -2.14
CA PHE A 88 -3.59 22.22 -2.62
C PHE A 88 -4.58 23.10 -1.88
N ALA A 89 -4.40 23.29 -0.58
CA ALA A 89 -5.26 24.13 0.26
C ALA A 89 -5.22 25.63 -0.12
N LEU A 90 -4.16 26.07 -0.84
CA LEU A 90 -4.05 27.42 -1.38
C LEU A 90 -4.94 27.65 -2.61
N LEU A 91 -5.45 26.58 -3.23
CA LEU A 91 -6.37 26.69 -4.36
C LEU A 91 -7.79 26.98 -3.87
N PRO A 92 -8.57 27.75 -4.62
CA PRO A 92 -9.98 27.99 -4.29
C PRO A 92 -10.79 26.70 -4.50
N ALA A 93 -11.84 26.51 -3.70
CA ALA A 93 -12.80 25.44 -3.92
C ALA A 93 -13.60 25.68 -5.24
N PRO A 94 -13.88 24.67 -6.06
CA PRO A 94 -13.58 23.23 -5.86
C PRO A 94 -12.24 22.77 -6.47
N LEU A 95 -11.38 23.69 -6.95
CA LEU A 95 -10.12 23.35 -7.65
C LEU A 95 -9.15 22.61 -6.75
N ASP A 96 -9.18 22.86 -5.45
CA ASP A 96 -8.39 22.18 -4.44
C ASP A 96 -8.60 20.65 -4.43
N VAL A 97 -9.86 20.20 -4.37
CA VAL A 97 -10.24 18.78 -4.44
C VAL A 97 -9.93 18.18 -5.81
N VAL A 98 -10.18 18.93 -6.89
CA VAL A 98 -9.88 18.47 -8.26
C VAL A 98 -8.37 18.25 -8.44
N ALA A 99 -7.55 19.22 -8.01
CA ALA A 99 -6.09 19.13 -8.08
C ALA A 99 -5.55 17.97 -7.24
N TRP A 100 -6.07 17.77 -6.02
CA TRP A 100 -5.73 16.64 -5.18
C TRP A 100 -6.08 15.31 -5.85
N THR A 101 -7.31 15.16 -6.37
CA THR A 101 -7.75 13.96 -7.09
C THR A 101 -6.87 13.67 -8.32
N ALA A 102 -6.53 14.70 -9.08
CA ALA A 102 -5.61 14.57 -10.22
C ALA A 102 -4.22 14.09 -9.77
N ALA A 103 -3.69 14.64 -8.66
CA ALA A 103 -2.41 14.21 -8.10
C ALA A 103 -2.43 12.72 -7.67
N LEU A 104 -3.55 12.21 -7.14
CA LEU A 104 -3.70 10.79 -6.81
C LEU A 104 -3.67 9.90 -8.06
N ILE A 105 -4.34 10.31 -9.15
CA ILE A 105 -4.33 9.58 -10.42
C ILE A 105 -2.91 9.58 -11.02
N VAL A 106 -2.21 10.71 -10.97
CA VAL A 106 -0.81 10.82 -11.40
C VAL A 106 0.10 9.93 -10.56
N ALA A 107 -0.06 9.93 -9.22
CA ALA A 107 0.71 9.08 -8.32
C ALA A 107 0.50 7.59 -8.63
N PHE A 108 -0.73 7.15 -8.84
CA PHE A 108 -1.02 5.77 -9.23
C PHE A 108 -0.41 5.41 -10.59
N SER A 109 -0.57 6.27 -11.59
CA SER A 109 -0.03 6.06 -12.93
C SER A 109 1.50 5.96 -12.90
N ALA A 110 2.16 6.85 -12.16
CA ALA A 110 3.61 6.81 -11.93
C ALA A 110 4.02 5.53 -11.22
N ALA A 111 3.29 5.11 -10.19
CA ALA A 111 3.55 3.86 -9.47
C ALA A 111 3.53 2.67 -10.41
N VAL A 112 2.47 2.52 -11.22
CA VAL A 112 2.35 1.41 -12.19
C VAL A 112 3.46 1.46 -13.24
N ALA A 113 3.79 2.65 -13.79
CA ALA A 113 4.87 2.81 -14.74
C ALA A 113 6.24 2.40 -14.16
N LEU A 114 6.43 2.57 -12.86
CA LEU A 114 7.67 2.30 -12.13
C LEU A 114 7.74 0.91 -11.50
N LEU A 115 6.65 0.12 -11.50
CA LEU A 115 6.69 -1.27 -11.02
C LEU A 115 7.78 -2.07 -11.75
N PRO A 116 8.63 -2.84 -11.02
CA PRO A 116 9.71 -3.64 -11.60
C PRO A 116 9.18 -4.97 -12.18
N VAL A 117 8.19 -4.87 -13.07
CA VAL A 117 7.54 -5.99 -13.78
C VAL A 117 7.44 -5.67 -15.27
N ARG A 118 7.16 -6.69 -16.11
CA ARG A 118 6.99 -6.51 -17.56
C ARG A 118 5.86 -5.55 -17.90
N ARG A 119 5.95 -4.94 -19.08
CA ARG A 119 4.99 -3.93 -19.55
C ARG A 119 3.55 -4.48 -19.59
N GLU A 120 3.36 -5.71 -20.01
CA GLU A 120 2.06 -6.38 -20.08
C GLU A 120 1.43 -6.51 -18.68
N ILE A 121 2.24 -6.84 -17.67
CA ILE A 121 1.75 -6.92 -16.29
C ILE A 121 1.36 -5.55 -15.77
N ARG A 122 2.09 -4.48 -16.10
CA ARG A 122 1.70 -3.11 -15.73
C ARG A 122 0.32 -2.75 -16.29
N TRP A 123 0.06 -3.04 -17.55
CA TRP A 123 -1.26 -2.81 -18.15
C TRP A 123 -2.35 -3.67 -17.51
N LEU A 124 -2.03 -4.90 -17.16
CA LEU A 124 -2.95 -5.75 -16.41
C LEU A 124 -3.26 -5.18 -15.02
N ILE A 125 -2.28 -4.58 -14.34
CA ILE A 125 -2.50 -3.89 -13.07
C ILE A 125 -3.42 -2.66 -13.26
N VAL A 126 -3.28 -1.90 -14.35
CA VAL A 126 -4.22 -0.80 -14.67
C VAL A 126 -5.63 -1.35 -14.86
N LEU A 127 -5.78 -2.45 -15.62
CA LEU A 127 -7.08 -3.09 -15.84
C LEU A 127 -7.70 -3.58 -14.52
N LEU A 128 -6.92 -4.29 -13.70
CA LEU A 128 -7.39 -4.80 -12.40
C LEU A 128 -7.75 -3.66 -11.44
N ALA A 129 -7.00 -2.57 -11.45
CA ALA A 129 -7.33 -1.37 -10.67
C ALA A 129 -8.66 -0.77 -11.11
N GLY A 130 -8.86 -0.60 -12.44
CA GLY A 130 -10.12 -0.08 -12.97
C GLY A 130 -11.33 -0.96 -12.65
N LEU A 131 -11.14 -2.29 -12.59
CA LEU A 131 -12.19 -3.24 -12.23
C LEU A 131 -12.38 -3.40 -10.72
N SER A 132 -11.48 -2.87 -9.88
CA SER A 132 -11.56 -3.05 -8.43
C SER A 132 -12.17 -1.83 -7.74
N TRP A 133 -13.18 -2.06 -6.91
CA TRP A 133 -13.82 -1.02 -6.10
C TRP A 133 -12.82 -0.23 -5.25
N PRO A 134 -11.85 -0.84 -4.54
CA PRO A 134 -10.93 -0.13 -3.67
C PRO A 134 -10.18 1.01 -4.33
N PHE A 135 -9.74 0.86 -5.58
CA PHE A 135 -9.03 1.91 -6.29
C PHE A 135 -9.95 3.08 -6.64
N SER A 136 -11.09 2.80 -7.30
CA SER A 136 -12.06 3.82 -7.68
C SER A 136 -12.60 4.58 -6.47
N TYR A 137 -12.82 3.86 -5.37
CA TYR A 137 -13.29 4.43 -4.12
C TYR A 137 -12.22 5.28 -3.43
N ALA A 138 -10.96 4.83 -3.41
CA ALA A 138 -9.86 5.65 -2.91
C ALA A 138 -9.74 6.98 -3.65
N VAL A 139 -9.87 6.97 -4.98
CA VAL A 139 -9.82 8.19 -5.82
C VAL A 139 -11.04 9.08 -5.53
N LYS A 140 -12.25 8.50 -5.44
CA LYS A 140 -13.47 9.23 -5.10
C LYS A 140 -13.38 9.95 -3.76
N LEU A 141 -12.89 9.25 -2.73
CA LEU A 141 -12.72 9.83 -1.40
C LEU A 141 -11.57 10.85 -1.31
N GLY A 142 -10.66 10.84 -2.28
CA GLY A 142 -9.41 11.59 -2.20
C GLY A 142 -8.41 10.98 -1.21
N GLN A 143 -8.48 9.66 -0.99
CA GLN A 143 -7.60 8.92 -0.06
C GLN A 143 -6.17 8.77 -0.57
N VAL A 144 -5.22 8.79 0.35
CA VAL A 144 -3.78 8.73 0.07
C VAL A 144 -3.29 7.36 -0.46
N GLY A 145 -4.17 6.38 -0.61
CA GLY A 145 -3.83 5.04 -1.10
C GLY A 145 -2.94 5.04 -2.35
N PRO A 146 -3.23 5.84 -3.41
CA PRO A 146 -2.38 5.95 -4.60
C PRO A 146 -0.97 6.47 -4.30
N ILE A 147 -0.81 7.40 -3.35
CA ILE A 147 0.50 7.90 -2.92
C ILE A 147 1.27 6.81 -2.17
N LEU A 148 0.60 6.07 -1.28
CA LEU A 148 1.20 4.92 -0.60
C LEU A 148 1.63 3.84 -1.59
N PHE A 149 0.80 3.55 -2.59
CA PHE A 149 1.12 2.59 -3.64
C PHE A 149 2.38 3.03 -4.42
N LEU A 150 2.52 4.33 -4.71
CA LEU A 150 3.72 4.89 -5.31
C LEU A 150 4.94 4.69 -4.40
N CYS A 151 4.87 5.04 -3.12
CA CYS A 151 5.97 4.85 -2.18
C CYS A 151 6.40 3.38 -2.10
N LEU A 152 5.44 2.44 -2.04
CA LEU A 152 5.71 1.01 -1.99
C LEU A 152 6.29 0.48 -3.32
N ALA A 153 5.80 0.95 -4.46
CA ALA A 153 6.34 0.59 -5.78
C ALA A 153 7.78 1.10 -5.95
N LEU A 154 8.07 2.34 -5.52
CA LEU A 154 9.40 2.92 -5.52
C LEU A 154 10.36 2.18 -4.58
N GLY A 155 9.91 1.83 -3.37
CA GLY A 155 10.71 1.04 -2.44
C GLY A 155 11.07 -0.33 -3.02
N TRP A 156 10.13 -1.00 -3.71
CA TRP A 156 10.42 -2.24 -4.44
C TRP A 156 11.40 -2.03 -5.59
N ARG A 157 11.19 -1.01 -6.40
CA ARG A 157 12.06 -0.68 -7.53
C ARG A 157 13.50 -0.35 -7.11
N TRP A 158 13.65 0.38 -6.02
CA TRP A 158 14.93 0.89 -5.52
C TRP A 158 15.50 0.08 -4.36
N MET A 159 15.12 -1.18 -4.26
CA MET A 159 15.51 -2.04 -3.15
C MET A 159 17.02 -2.10 -2.91
N ASP A 160 17.83 -1.98 -3.98
CA ASP A 160 19.29 -2.00 -3.93
C ASP A 160 19.92 -0.58 -3.97
N GLN A 161 19.10 0.47 -3.83
CA GLN A 161 19.53 1.87 -3.76
C GLN A 161 19.20 2.45 -2.37
N PRO A 162 20.11 2.38 -1.40
CA PRO A 162 19.79 2.61 0.01
C PRO A 162 19.11 3.95 0.30
N LEU A 163 19.62 5.04 -0.27
CA LEU A 163 19.08 6.39 -0.04
C LEU A 163 17.63 6.50 -0.56
N ARG A 164 17.37 5.99 -1.76
CA ARG A 164 16.05 6.04 -2.38
C ARG A 164 15.05 5.11 -1.69
N LEU A 165 15.50 3.91 -1.30
CA LEU A 165 14.70 2.98 -0.50
C LEU A 165 14.32 3.62 0.85
N GLY A 166 15.31 4.20 1.55
CA GLY A 166 15.08 4.89 2.82
C GLY A 166 14.08 6.03 2.69
N ALA A 167 14.24 6.88 1.66
CA ALA A 167 13.30 7.97 1.39
C ALA A 167 11.88 7.46 1.08
N ALA A 168 11.74 6.41 0.27
CA ALA A 168 10.44 5.83 -0.05
C ALA A 168 9.73 5.26 1.20
N MET A 169 10.46 4.56 2.09
CA MET A 169 9.94 4.06 3.36
C MET A 169 9.52 5.22 4.27
N ALA A 170 10.34 6.27 4.38
CA ALA A 170 10.07 7.42 5.22
C ALA A 170 8.85 8.21 4.75
N ILE A 171 8.75 8.52 3.46
CA ILE A 171 7.60 9.24 2.88
C ILE A 171 6.33 8.41 3.08
N GLY A 172 6.37 7.10 2.82
CA GLY A 172 5.25 6.21 3.11
C GLY A 172 4.80 6.27 4.58
N THR A 173 5.77 6.33 5.52
CA THR A 173 5.51 6.43 6.96
C THR A 173 4.95 7.80 7.36
N ILE A 174 5.38 8.89 6.72
CA ILE A 174 4.82 10.24 6.90
C ILE A 174 3.36 10.28 6.42
N VAL A 175 3.09 9.72 5.25
CA VAL A 175 1.74 9.66 4.69
C VAL A 175 0.83 8.79 5.54
N LYS A 176 1.32 7.66 6.05
CA LYS A 176 0.62 6.79 6.99
C LYS A 176 1.64 6.07 7.88
N VAL A 177 1.35 5.92 9.17
CA VAL A 177 2.31 5.35 10.13
C VAL A 177 2.60 3.86 9.85
N GLN A 178 1.60 3.10 9.38
CA GLN A 178 1.70 1.64 9.23
C GLN A 178 2.83 1.16 8.30
N PRO A 179 3.18 1.83 7.16
CA PRO A 179 4.36 1.50 6.38
C PRO A 179 5.68 1.54 7.15
N GLY A 180 5.71 2.12 8.34
CA GLY A 180 6.86 2.07 9.26
C GLY A 180 7.35 0.65 9.57
N ILE A 181 6.52 -0.39 9.41
CA ILE A 181 6.93 -1.79 9.51
C ILE A 181 8.03 -2.16 8.50
N LEU A 182 8.18 -1.42 7.41
CA LEU A 182 9.27 -1.61 6.45
C LEU A 182 10.64 -1.29 7.05
N PHE A 183 10.73 -0.41 8.06
CA PHE A 183 11.98 -0.20 8.79
C PHE A 183 12.37 -1.45 9.58
N VAL A 184 11.40 -2.17 10.17
CA VAL A 184 11.65 -3.45 10.85
C VAL A 184 12.21 -4.47 9.85
N TRP A 185 11.59 -4.61 8.68
CA TRP A 185 12.11 -5.45 7.60
C TRP A 185 13.53 -5.02 7.17
N ALA A 186 13.79 -3.72 7.01
CA ALA A 186 15.10 -3.21 6.60
C ALA A 186 16.19 -3.48 7.66
N ILE A 187 15.87 -3.34 8.95
CA ILE A 187 16.75 -3.66 10.07
C ILE A 187 17.09 -5.16 10.07
N LEU A 188 16.10 -6.04 9.98
CA LEU A 188 16.26 -7.49 9.99
C LEU A 188 17.05 -8.00 8.78
N THR A 189 16.92 -7.32 7.64
CA THR A 189 17.68 -7.62 6.41
C THR A 189 19.01 -6.86 6.33
N ARG A 190 19.45 -6.19 7.43
CA ARG A 190 20.71 -5.45 7.58
C ARG A 190 20.92 -4.34 6.54
N ARG A 191 19.85 -3.69 6.11
CA ARG A 191 19.88 -2.55 5.16
C ARG A 191 20.13 -1.22 5.90
N TRP A 192 21.18 -1.17 6.71
CA TRP A 192 21.45 -0.08 7.65
C TRP A 192 21.54 1.30 6.98
N ALA A 193 22.11 1.37 5.78
CA ALA A 193 22.19 2.63 5.03
C ALA A 193 20.80 3.15 4.61
N ALA A 194 19.86 2.23 4.27
CA ALA A 194 18.47 2.62 3.97
C ALA A 194 17.72 3.05 5.24
N VAL A 195 17.96 2.35 6.36
CA VAL A 195 17.41 2.73 7.67
C VAL A 195 17.90 4.13 8.05
N GLY A 196 19.21 4.39 7.99
CA GLY A 196 19.78 5.70 8.32
C GLY A 196 19.24 6.82 7.44
N ALA A 197 19.17 6.59 6.11
CA ALA A 197 18.61 7.56 5.18
C ALA A 197 17.12 7.84 5.47
N GLY A 198 16.33 6.80 5.73
CA GLY A 198 14.91 6.96 6.06
C GLY A 198 14.70 7.69 7.38
N LEU A 199 15.47 7.36 8.42
CA LEU A 199 15.41 8.06 9.70
C LEU A 199 15.81 9.53 9.57
N ALA A 200 16.81 9.86 8.74
CA ALA A 200 17.19 11.25 8.46
C ALA A 200 16.04 12.02 7.79
N VAL A 201 15.34 11.42 6.82
CA VAL A 201 14.15 12.03 6.19
C VAL A 201 13.03 12.23 7.21
N LEU A 202 12.74 11.22 8.06
CA LEU A 202 11.73 11.33 9.11
C LEU A 202 12.09 12.42 10.11
N ALA A 203 13.34 12.45 10.59
CA ALA A 203 13.82 13.47 11.53
C ALA A 203 13.70 14.88 10.95
N GLY A 204 14.08 15.05 9.67
CA GLY A 204 13.94 16.33 8.97
C GLY A 204 12.47 16.75 8.86
N ALA A 205 11.58 15.82 8.48
CA ALA A 205 10.14 16.09 8.37
C ALA A 205 9.50 16.43 9.75
N VAL A 206 9.88 15.70 10.80
CA VAL A 206 9.46 15.98 12.19
C VAL A 206 9.93 17.35 12.63
N ALA A 207 11.22 17.68 12.40
CA ALA A 207 11.77 18.98 12.77
C ALA A 207 11.05 20.13 12.06
N ILE A 208 10.86 20.03 10.73
CA ILE A 208 10.15 21.05 9.95
C ILE A 208 8.69 21.18 10.44
N ALA A 209 8.00 20.05 10.62
CA ALA A 209 6.61 20.09 11.10
C ALA A 209 6.51 20.67 12.51
N THR A 210 7.45 20.38 13.41
CA THR A 210 7.48 20.96 14.76
C THR A 210 7.71 22.47 14.73
N LEU A 211 8.60 22.94 13.85
CA LEU A 211 8.88 24.37 13.68
C LEU A 211 7.66 25.13 13.10
N VAL A 212 6.94 24.50 12.18
CA VAL A 212 5.82 25.15 11.46
C VAL A 212 4.49 24.99 12.21
N CYS A 213 4.20 23.79 12.73
CA CYS A 213 2.92 23.46 13.36
C CYS A 213 2.92 23.62 14.89
N GLY A 214 4.11 23.79 15.51
CA GLY A 214 4.26 23.83 16.97
C GLY A 214 4.36 22.44 17.61
N VAL A 215 5.00 22.39 18.80
CA VAL A 215 5.22 21.15 19.56
C VAL A 215 3.92 20.54 20.08
N ASP A 216 2.96 21.37 20.48
CA ASP A 216 1.69 20.92 21.08
C ASP A 216 0.81 20.13 20.09
N THR A 217 1.02 20.35 18.79
CA THR A 217 0.34 19.64 17.71
C THR A 217 0.56 18.12 17.77
N TRP A 218 1.73 17.67 18.25
CA TRP A 218 2.04 16.25 18.42
C TRP A 218 1.20 15.60 19.53
N GLY A 219 0.96 16.33 20.63
CA GLY A 219 0.07 15.88 21.70
C GLY A 219 -1.37 15.70 21.23
N ALA A 220 -1.90 16.66 20.48
CA ALA A 220 -3.23 16.59 19.88
C ALA A 220 -3.35 15.42 18.90
N TRP A 221 -2.34 15.20 18.04
CA TRP A 221 -2.29 14.06 17.12
C TRP A 221 -2.31 12.71 17.86
N LEU A 222 -1.51 12.55 18.91
CA LEU A 222 -1.49 11.33 19.71
C LEU A 222 -2.83 11.06 20.38
N THR A 223 -3.52 12.10 20.82
CA THR A 223 -4.88 12.00 21.40
C THR A 223 -5.86 11.43 20.40
N ILE A 224 -5.87 11.95 19.17
CA ILE A 224 -6.72 11.43 18.09
C ILE A 224 -6.37 9.98 17.72
N LEU A 225 -5.08 9.64 17.62
CA LEU A 225 -4.68 8.26 17.33
C LEU A 225 -5.16 7.27 18.40
N ARG A 226 -5.18 7.68 19.66
CA ARG A 226 -5.68 6.83 20.76
C ARG A 226 -7.18 6.62 20.69
N SER A 227 -7.96 7.61 20.27
CA SER A 227 -9.42 7.48 20.12
C SER A 227 -9.82 6.43 19.09
N ILE A 228 -8.96 6.21 18.06
CA ILE A 228 -9.23 5.22 16.98
C ILE A 228 -8.70 3.82 17.31
N SER A 229 -7.80 3.68 18.28
CA SER A 229 -7.14 2.41 18.58
C SER A 229 -8.10 1.32 19.10
N ALA A 230 -9.29 1.69 19.59
CA ALA A 230 -10.33 0.80 20.12
C ALA A 230 -11.48 0.53 19.12
N SER A 231 -11.21 0.52 17.82
CA SER A 231 -12.22 0.64 16.76
C SER A 231 -12.85 -0.68 16.28
N ILE A 232 -12.93 -1.73 17.11
CA ILE A 232 -13.61 -2.99 16.77
C ILE A 232 -15.08 -2.76 16.35
N THR A 233 -15.74 -1.81 16.99
CA THR A 233 -17.15 -1.47 16.75
C THR A 233 -17.34 -0.48 15.60
N THR A 234 -16.24 0.03 14.99
CA THR A 234 -16.33 1.00 13.90
C THR A 234 -17.01 0.39 12.67
N PRO A 235 -18.08 1.01 12.14
CA PRO A 235 -18.72 0.57 10.90
C PRO A 235 -17.71 0.58 9.74
N HIS A 236 -17.89 -0.34 8.80
CA HIS A 236 -16.99 -0.49 7.63
C HIS A 236 -15.54 -0.78 7.98
N ASN A 237 -15.25 -1.24 9.19
CA ASN A 237 -13.95 -1.79 9.54
C ASN A 237 -13.89 -3.27 9.12
N PHE A 238 -12.95 -3.61 8.23
CA PHE A 238 -12.76 -4.96 7.68
C PHE A 238 -11.59 -5.71 8.34
N THR A 239 -11.13 -5.29 9.52
CA THR A 239 -10.19 -6.11 10.28
C THR A 239 -10.85 -7.42 10.71
N PRO A 240 -10.09 -8.54 10.86
CA PRO A 240 -10.68 -9.83 11.26
C PRO A 240 -11.54 -9.75 12.53
N GLY A 241 -11.09 -9.00 13.53
CA GLY A 241 -11.86 -8.79 14.76
C GLY A 241 -13.16 -8.03 14.52
N ALA A 242 -13.12 -6.92 13.76
CA ALA A 242 -14.30 -6.12 13.46
C ALA A 242 -15.31 -6.89 12.59
N VAL A 243 -14.83 -7.69 11.62
CA VAL A 243 -15.72 -8.56 10.82
C VAL A 243 -16.39 -9.62 11.70
N ALA A 244 -15.66 -10.22 12.64
CA ALA A 244 -16.25 -11.17 13.59
C ALA A 244 -17.28 -10.49 14.52
N TYR A 245 -17.01 -9.27 14.98
CA TYR A 245 -17.96 -8.47 15.73
C TYR A 245 -19.24 -8.18 14.93
N GLN A 246 -19.08 -7.74 13.68
CA GLN A 246 -20.22 -7.50 12.77
C GLN A 246 -21.03 -8.77 12.46
N ALA A 247 -20.40 -9.95 12.54
CA ALA A 247 -21.04 -11.25 12.42
C ALA A 247 -21.70 -11.74 13.72
N GLY A 248 -21.71 -10.93 14.79
CA GLY A 248 -22.38 -11.24 16.06
C GLY A 248 -21.48 -11.79 17.16
N LEU A 249 -20.17 -11.83 16.96
CA LEU A 249 -19.23 -12.14 18.06
C LEU A 249 -19.20 -10.97 19.05
N GLY A 250 -19.21 -11.25 20.35
CA GLY A 250 -19.10 -10.20 21.38
C GLY A 250 -17.81 -9.38 21.25
N GLU A 251 -17.81 -8.13 21.72
CA GLU A 251 -16.68 -7.19 21.57
C GLU A 251 -15.37 -7.75 22.17
N GLY A 252 -15.41 -8.35 23.36
CA GLY A 252 -14.25 -8.94 24.00
C GLY A 252 -13.56 -10.05 23.17
N PRO A 253 -14.30 -11.12 22.77
CA PRO A 253 -13.75 -12.15 21.87
C PRO A 253 -13.31 -11.60 20.50
N ALA A 254 -14.03 -10.64 19.93
CA ALA A 254 -13.66 -9.98 18.68
C ALA A 254 -12.34 -9.20 18.82
N GLY A 255 -12.18 -8.47 19.93
CA GLY A 255 -10.93 -7.79 20.28
C GLY A 255 -9.77 -8.78 20.46
N ALA A 256 -9.99 -9.89 21.15
CA ALA A 256 -9.01 -10.96 21.29
C ALA A 256 -8.56 -11.54 19.94
N LEU A 257 -9.52 -11.79 19.03
CA LEU A 257 -9.23 -12.23 17.66
C LEU A 257 -8.36 -11.20 16.91
N GLN A 258 -8.63 -9.91 17.07
CA GLN A 258 -7.83 -8.85 16.44
C GLN A 258 -6.40 -8.83 17.01
N VAL A 259 -6.21 -9.02 18.30
CA VAL A 259 -4.88 -9.14 18.90
C VAL A 259 -4.13 -10.36 18.33
N VAL A 260 -4.79 -11.51 18.24
CA VAL A 260 -4.21 -12.72 17.63
C VAL A 260 -3.81 -12.46 16.18
N ASN A 261 -4.68 -11.80 15.39
CA ASN A 261 -4.36 -11.40 14.02
C ASN A 261 -3.11 -10.52 13.97
N THR A 262 -3.04 -9.49 14.81
CA THR A 262 -1.89 -8.57 14.87
C THR A 262 -0.59 -9.31 15.18
N VAL A 263 -0.60 -10.17 16.21
CA VAL A 263 0.56 -10.99 16.60
C VAL A 263 0.96 -11.93 15.47
N ALA A 264 0.01 -12.60 14.81
CA ALA A 264 0.29 -13.50 13.69
C ALA A 264 0.92 -12.76 12.51
N VAL A 265 0.38 -11.60 12.14
CA VAL A 265 0.92 -10.76 11.06
C VAL A 265 2.36 -10.30 11.38
N LEU A 266 2.62 -9.83 12.59
CA LEU A 266 3.97 -9.45 13.03
C LEU A 266 4.93 -10.65 12.97
N ALA A 267 4.54 -11.79 13.49
CA ALA A 267 5.36 -13.01 13.45
C ALA A 267 5.70 -13.42 12.02
N ILE A 268 4.74 -13.33 11.10
CA ILE A 268 4.94 -13.63 9.66
C ILE A 268 5.92 -12.64 9.04
N VAL A 269 5.80 -11.34 9.34
CA VAL A 269 6.74 -10.32 8.82
C VAL A 269 8.16 -10.60 9.31
N LEU A 270 8.33 -10.84 10.61
CA LEU A 270 9.63 -11.15 11.20
C LEU A 270 10.24 -12.43 10.58
N TRP A 271 9.43 -13.48 10.45
CA TRP A 271 9.86 -14.73 9.83
C TRP A 271 10.21 -14.53 8.35
N ALA A 272 9.35 -13.86 7.58
CA ALA A 272 9.57 -13.63 6.16
C ALA A 272 10.82 -12.79 5.89
N ALA A 273 11.08 -11.77 6.72
CA ALA A 273 12.25 -10.91 6.59
C ALA A 273 13.58 -11.71 6.68
N VAL A 274 13.64 -12.75 7.54
CA VAL A 274 14.88 -13.52 7.77
C VAL A 274 14.94 -14.83 6.98
N ARG A 275 13.81 -15.35 6.50
CA ARG A 275 13.72 -16.69 5.89
C ARG A 275 13.38 -16.70 4.40
N THR A 276 13.01 -15.54 3.82
CA THR A 276 12.65 -15.45 2.40
C THR A 276 13.62 -14.54 1.63
N SER A 277 13.41 -14.40 0.31
CA SER A 277 14.16 -13.42 -0.47
C SER A 277 13.82 -11.99 -0.03
N PRO A 278 14.73 -11.02 -0.19
CA PRO A 278 14.48 -9.63 0.16
C PRO A 278 13.18 -9.07 -0.44
N THR A 279 12.88 -9.41 -1.70
CA THR A 279 11.65 -8.98 -2.37
C THR A 279 10.40 -9.57 -1.72
N VAL A 280 10.41 -10.86 -1.38
CA VAL A 280 9.26 -11.51 -0.72
C VAL A 280 9.05 -10.91 0.66
N GLY A 281 10.12 -10.76 1.46
CA GLY A 281 10.03 -10.11 2.77
C GLY A 281 9.51 -8.68 2.69
N TYR A 282 9.95 -7.91 1.69
CA TYR A 282 9.46 -6.55 1.44
C TYR A 282 7.97 -6.53 1.11
N LEU A 283 7.51 -7.36 0.17
CA LEU A 283 6.10 -7.44 -0.22
C LEU A 283 5.22 -7.91 0.93
N THR A 284 5.72 -8.85 1.73
CA THR A 284 5.05 -9.30 2.97
C THR A 284 4.89 -8.15 3.95
N ALA A 285 5.95 -7.37 4.22
CA ALA A 285 5.89 -6.22 5.11
C ALA A 285 4.98 -5.10 4.56
N ALA A 286 5.01 -4.86 3.24
CA ALA A 286 4.16 -3.88 2.59
C ALA A 286 2.66 -4.26 2.71
N THR A 287 2.31 -5.53 2.50
CA THR A 287 0.93 -6.01 2.67
C THR A 287 0.52 -6.01 4.14
N ALA A 288 1.40 -6.45 5.03
CA ALA A 288 1.18 -6.46 6.47
C ALA A 288 0.90 -5.06 7.04
N SER A 289 1.49 -4.01 6.46
CA SER A 289 1.27 -2.64 6.92
C SER A 289 -0.21 -2.27 6.99
N GLN A 290 -1.04 -2.83 6.12
CA GLN A 290 -2.49 -2.58 6.11
C GLN A 290 -3.22 -3.44 7.15
N LEU A 291 -2.83 -4.70 7.30
CA LEU A 291 -3.40 -5.61 8.31
C LEU A 291 -3.09 -5.20 9.76
N LEU A 292 -2.04 -4.39 9.94
CA LEU A 292 -1.65 -3.79 11.23
C LEU A 292 -2.41 -2.49 11.53
N SER A 293 -3.24 -2.01 10.62
CA SER A 293 -4.10 -0.85 10.87
C SER A 293 -5.19 -1.20 11.88
N PRO A 294 -5.50 -0.35 12.86
CA PRO A 294 -6.62 -0.57 13.77
C PRO A 294 -7.98 -0.56 13.05
N VAL A 295 -8.06 0.15 11.92
CA VAL A 295 -9.21 0.14 11.02
C VAL A 295 -8.72 -0.21 9.62
N LEU A 296 -9.28 -1.27 9.05
CA LEU A 296 -9.02 -1.71 7.68
C LEU A 296 -10.21 -1.29 6.81
N TRP A 297 -10.05 -0.17 6.11
CA TRP A 297 -11.08 0.32 5.21
C TRP A 297 -11.04 -0.41 3.87
N ASP A 298 -12.17 -0.46 3.17
CA ASP A 298 -12.31 -1.10 1.85
C ASP A 298 -11.32 -0.55 0.80
N HIS A 299 -11.08 0.76 0.77
CA HIS A 299 -10.12 1.36 -0.17
C HIS A 299 -8.65 0.97 0.07
N TYR A 300 -8.30 0.37 1.24
CA TYR A 300 -6.94 -0.12 1.48
C TYR A 300 -6.58 -1.32 0.59
N ALA A 301 -7.58 -2.09 0.15
CA ALA A 301 -7.35 -3.25 -0.70
C ALA A 301 -6.76 -2.91 -2.08
N MET A 302 -6.72 -1.63 -2.50
CA MET A 302 -5.96 -1.24 -3.68
C MET A 302 -4.47 -1.58 -3.58
N LEU A 303 -3.90 -1.62 -2.36
CA LEU A 303 -2.49 -1.97 -2.16
C LEU A 303 -2.20 -3.45 -2.42
N LEU A 304 -3.24 -4.31 -2.49
CA LEU A 304 -3.12 -5.71 -2.92
C LEU A 304 -2.65 -5.86 -4.36
N LEU A 305 -2.76 -4.81 -5.18
CA LEU A 305 -2.18 -4.77 -6.52
C LEU A 305 -0.65 -4.96 -6.52
N LEU A 306 0.05 -4.62 -5.42
CA LEU A 306 1.50 -4.76 -5.34
C LEU A 306 1.96 -6.22 -5.30
N PRO A 307 1.52 -7.08 -4.33
CA PRO A 307 1.83 -8.51 -4.35
C PRO A 307 1.22 -9.22 -5.56
N THR A 308 0.05 -8.79 -6.05
CA THR A 308 -0.56 -9.31 -7.28
C THR A 308 0.35 -9.11 -8.48
N ALA A 309 0.96 -7.93 -8.66
CA ALA A 309 1.89 -7.66 -9.75
C ALA A 309 3.10 -8.63 -9.72
N TRP A 310 3.64 -8.90 -8.53
CA TRP A 310 4.75 -9.83 -8.36
C TRP A 310 4.36 -11.29 -8.67
N LEU A 311 3.16 -11.70 -8.31
CA LEU A 311 2.62 -13.04 -8.58
C LEU A 311 2.36 -13.24 -10.07
N LEU A 312 1.73 -12.26 -10.74
CA LEU A 312 1.44 -12.28 -12.17
C LEU A 312 2.74 -12.31 -13.00
N GLU A 313 3.77 -11.56 -12.59
CA GLU A 313 5.10 -11.60 -13.23
C GLU A 313 5.70 -12.99 -13.23
N ARG A 314 5.32 -13.84 -12.26
CA ARG A 314 5.72 -15.25 -12.14
C ARG A 314 4.74 -16.24 -12.77
N GLY A 315 3.81 -15.76 -13.61
CA GLY A 315 2.82 -16.58 -14.28
C GLY A 315 1.72 -17.13 -13.37
N ARG A 316 1.54 -16.53 -12.17
CA ARG A 316 0.47 -16.95 -11.24
C ARG A 316 -0.81 -16.19 -11.53
N TRP A 317 -1.46 -16.51 -12.64
CA TRP A 317 -2.63 -15.80 -13.16
C TRP A 317 -3.82 -15.78 -12.21
N TRP A 318 -3.96 -16.81 -11.37
CA TRP A 318 -4.98 -16.85 -10.32
C TRP A 318 -4.88 -15.65 -9.35
N ALA A 319 -3.70 -15.01 -9.25
CA ALA A 319 -3.51 -13.83 -8.38
C ALA A 319 -4.38 -12.63 -8.80
N ALA A 320 -4.87 -12.60 -10.04
CA ALA A 320 -5.85 -11.60 -10.47
C ALA A 320 -7.16 -11.68 -9.66
N ALA A 321 -7.49 -12.85 -9.10
CA ALA A 321 -8.65 -12.99 -8.22
C ALA A 321 -8.52 -12.20 -6.91
N ILE A 322 -7.31 -11.87 -6.45
CA ILE A 322 -7.09 -11.10 -5.22
C ILE A 322 -7.75 -9.71 -5.32
N PRO A 323 -7.37 -8.81 -6.25
CA PRO A 323 -8.04 -7.53 -6.39
C PRO A 323 -9.47 -7.67 -6.97
N LEU A 324 -9.77 -8.69 -7.77
CA LEU A 324 -11.12 -8.91 -8.32
C LEU A 324 -12.11 -9.36 -7.24
N SER A 325 -11.68 -10.02 -6.17
CA SER A 325 -12.55 -10.31 -5.03
C SER A 325 -13.07 -9.04 -4.33
N THR A 326 -12.39 -7.93 -4.53
CA THR A 326 -12.77 -6.61 -4.02
C THR A 326 -13.31 -5.69 -5.13
N SER A 327 -13.63 -6.25 -6.31
CA SER A 327 -14.17 -5.47 -7.43
C SER A 327 -15.59 -4.97 -7.15
N ILE A 328 -15.99 -3.92 -7.88
CA ILE A 328 -17.33 -3.34 -7.76
C ILE A 328 -18.44 -4.36 -8.03
N VAL A 329 -18.19 -5.35 -8.89
CA VAL A 329 -19.15 -6.41 -9.22
C VAL A 329 -19.37 -7.34 -8.04
N LEU A 330 -18.38 -7.47 -7.17
CA LEU A 330 -18.37 -8.38 -6.02
C LEU A 330 -18.62 -7.65 -4.69
N ILE A 331 -19.09 -6.41 -4.72
CA ILE A 331 -19.37 -5.61 -3.52
C ILE A 331 -20.42 -6.26 -2.58
N TRP A 332 -21.23 -7.15 -3.12
CA TRP A 332 -22.21 -7.94 -2.37
C TRP A 332 -21.64 -9.15 -1.63
N LEU A 333 -20.33 -9.41 -1.79
CA LEU A 333 -19.67 -10.49 -1.04
C LEU A 333 -19.62 -10.15 0.45
N PRO A 334 -19.64 -11.18 1.32
CA PRO A 334 -19.55 -10.96 2.76
C PRO A 334 -18.29 -10.16 3.15
N PRO A 335 -18.34 -9.33 4.20
CA PRO A 335 -17.21 -8.52 4.66
C PRO A 335 -15.93 -9.31 4.91
N VAL A 336 -16.02 -10.60 5.22
CA VAL A 336 -14.88 -11.51 5.44
C VAL A 336 -13.97 -11.64 4.21
N VAL A 337 -14.47 -11.36 3.01
CA VAL A 337 -13.66 -11.41 1.76
C VAL A 337 -12.47 -10.46 1.84
N TYR A 338 -12.60 -9.30 2.47
CA TYR A 338 -11.52 -8.34 2.59
C TYR A 338 -10.33 -8.86 3.41
N PRO A 339 -10.48 -9.24 4.68
CA PRO A 339 -9.35 -9.78 5.43
C PRO A 339 -8.79 -11.06 4.79
N VAL A 340 -9.62 -11.91 4.17
CA VAL A 340 -9.15 -13.10 3.43
C VAL A 340 -8.27 -12.70 2.25
N ALA A 341 -8.67 -11.69 1.45
CA ALA A 341 -7.86 -11.21 0.32
C ALA A 341 -6.48 -10.70 0.79
N PHE A 342 -6.42 -9.97 1.90
CA PHE A 342 -5.17 -9.52 2.52
C PHE A 342 -4.30 -10.69 3.00
N TRP A 343 -4.90 -11.67 3.66
CA TRP A 343 -4.17 -12.86 4.13
C TRP A 343 -3.64 -13.70 2.96
N VAL A 344 -4.41 -13.87 1.90
CA VAL A 344 -3.94 -14.53 0.67
C VAL A 344 -2.79 -13.74 0.04
N ALA A 345 -2.91 -12.42 -0.07
CA ALA A 345 -1.86 -11.56 -0.62
C ALA A 345 -0.59 -11.53 0.25
N LEU A 346 -0.72 -11.70 1.57
CA LEU A 346 0.40 -11.80 2.50
C LEU A 346 1.14 -13.13 2.35
N LEU A 347 0.42 -14.25 2.28
CA LEU A 347 0.99 -15.60 2.33
C LEU A 347 1.42 -16.13 0.96
N ALA A 348 0.75 -15.74 -0.13
CA ALA A 348 1.04 -16.25 -1.47
C ALA A 348 2.46 -15.96 -1.95
N PRO A 349 3.04 -14.75 -1.79
CA PRO A 349 4.44 -14.50 -2.11
C PRO A 349 5.40 -15.39 -1.33
N ILE A 350 5.09 -15.65 -0.05
CA ILE A 350 5.89 -16.53 0.81
C ILE A 350 5.84 -17.97 0.27
N ALA A 351 4.64 -18.51 0.03
CA ALA A 351 4.47 -19.88 -0.43
C ALA A 351 5.13 -20.14 -1.80
N ILE A 352 5.11 -19.14 -2.68
CA ILE A 352 5.70 -19.24 -4.03
C ILE A 352 7.20 -18.93 -4.01
N GLY A 353 7.65 -18.01 -3.14
CA GLY A 353 9.04 -17.61 -3.01
C GLY A 353 9.87 -18.53 -2.11
N ALA A 354 9.25 -19.30 -1.22
CA ALA A 354 9.88 -20.31 -0.43
C ALA A 354 10.22 -21.53 -1.32
N ARG A 355 11.37 -21.51 -1.97
CA ARG A 355 11.87 -22.72 -2.65
C ARG A 355 12.24 -23.74 -1.58
N PRO A 356 11.76 -24.99 -1.64
CA PRO A 356 12.29 -26.05 -0.78
C PRO A 356 13.79 -26.19 -1.06
N GLY A 357 14.59 -25.88 -0.07
CA GLY A 357 15.93 -26.39 0.16
C GLY A 357 16.91 -26.43 -1.01
N ARG A 358 17.26 -25.33 -1.69
CA ARG A 358 18.61 -25.19 -2.19
C ARG A 358 19.50 -24.77 -1.02
N ARG A 359 19.92 -25.74 -0.21
CA ARG A 359 21.10 -25.57 0.66
C ARG A 359 22.17 -24.92 -0.22
N LEU A 360 22.70 -23.79 0.23
CA LEU A 360 23.95 -23.26 -0.26
C LEU A 360 24.96 -24.42 -0.25
N ARG A 361 25.13 -25.09 -1.37
CA ARG A 361 26.34 -25.87 -1.62
C ARG A 361 27.41 -24.78 -1.61
N ALA A 362 28.11 -24.72 -0.50
CA ALA A 362 29.40 -24.05 -0.43
C ALA A 362 30.13 -24.47 -1.69
N GLN A 363 30.45 -23.52 -2.58
CA GLN A 363 31.40 -23.75 -3.64
C GLN A 363 32.67 -24.19 -2.91
N ARG A 364 32.93 -25.51 -2.89
CA ARG A 364 34.29 -25.98 -2.62
C ARG A 364 35.13 -25.37 -3.72
N PRO A 365 36.21 -24.67 -3.36
CA PRO A 365 37.18 -24.25 -4.37
C PRO A 365 37.61 -25.54 -5.08
N GLU A 366 37.53 -25.50 -6.41
CA GLU A 366 38.11 -26.56 -7.26
C GLU A 366 39.59 -26.66 -6.89
N PRO A 367 40.14 -27.87 -6.62
CA PRO A 367 41.57 -28.00 -6.37
C PRO A 367 42.32 -27.58 -7.63
N ASP A 368 43.28 -26.68 -7.49
CA ASP A 368 44.18 -26.27 -8.56
C ASP A 368 44.77 -27.49 -9.30
N PRO A 369 44.78 -27.47 -10.63
CA PRO A 369 45.41 -28.56 -11.38
C PRO A 369 46.92 -28.51 -11.07
N VAL A 370 47.42 -29.56 -10.42
CA VAL A 370 48.82 -29.82 -10.16
C VAL A 370 49.55 -29.79 -11.53
N LEU A 371 50.39 -28.78 -11.76
CA LEU A 371 51.34 -28.77 -12.83
C LEU A 371 52.29 -29.96 -12.62
N SER A 372 52.10 -31.02 -13.41
CA SER A 372 53.10 -32.08 -13.58
C SER A 372 54.25 -31.51 -14.35
N SER A 373 55.32 -31.15 -13.62
CA SER A 373 56.64 -30.94 -14.22
C SER A 373 57.18 -32.29 -14.71
N GLU A 374 57.22 -32.47 -15.99
CA GLU A 374 58.08 -33.50 -16.61
C GLU A 374 59.46 -32.92 -16.82
N THR A 375 60.40 -33.62 -16.30
CA THR A 375 61.86 -33.56 -16.61
C THR A 375 62.17 -34.05 -17.97
#